data_797bb65d6cb2c2571a8d23a57ddff2e6
#
_entry.id   797bb65d6cb2c2571a8d23a57ddff2e6
#
_cell.length_a   1.000
_cell.length_b   1.000
_cell.length_c   1.000
_cell.angle_alpha   90.00
_cell.angle_beta   90.00
_cell.angle_gamma   90.00
#
_symmetry.space_group_name_H-M   'P 1'
#
loop_
_entity.id
_entity.type
_entity.pdbx_description
1 polymer ?
#
loop_
_entity_poly.entity_id
_entity_poly.type
_entity_poly.pdbx_seq_one_letter_code
_entity_poly.pdbx_strand_id
1 'polypeptide(L)' 'TTLSGDKVVFGATVTLIDEDDKKVKYQLVGQTEADARVGRISYNSPLGRALIGREKGDEVEVTTPSGEKYYEVAKIKFV' A
#
# COMPACT_ATOMS: atom_id res chain seq x y z
N THR A 1 -3.92 2.69 21.97
CA THR A 1 -4.07 2.64 21.54
C THR A 1 -4.20 2.73 20.83
N THR A 2 -4.23 2.73 20.83
CA THR A 2 -4.42 2.75 20.21
C THR A 2 -4.61 2.52 19.36
N LEU A 3 -4.99 2.20 19.49
CA LEU A 3 -5.36 1.96 18.70
C LEU A 3 -5.24 2.30 17.66
N SER A 4 -5.05 2.45 17.86
CA SER A 4 -4.98 2.95 16.65
C SER A 4 -4.89 1.99 15.52
N GLY A 5 -5.87 1.74 14.90
CA GLY A 5 -5.88 0.85 13.81
C GLY A 5 -5.57 1.51 12.48
N ASP A 6 -4.66 2.47 12.49
CA ASP A 6 -4.43 3.25 11.29
C ASP A 6 -3.15 2.87 10.54
N LYS A 7 -2.53 1.76 10.93
CA LYS A 7 -1.32 1.29 10.25
C LYS A 7 -1.67 0.23 9.21
N VAL A 8 -0.90 0.22 8.14
CA VAL A 8 -1.07 -0.78 7.10
C VAL A 8 -0.56 -2.12 7.63
N VAL A 9 -1.42 -3.14 7.57
CA VAL A 9 -1.08 -4.49 7.99
C VAL A 9 -1.48 -5.46 6.89
N PHE A 10 -1.06 -6.71 7.05
CA PHE A 10 -1.44 -7.77 6.11
C PHE A 10 -2.97 -7.87 6.01
N GLY A 11 -3.47 -7.93 4.80
CA GLY A 11 -4.90 -7.99 4.56
C GLY A 11 -5.59 -6.65 4.41
N ALA A 12 -4.90 -5.56 4.77
CA ALA A 12 -5.50 -4.23 4.67
C ALA A 12 -5.60 -3.78 3.22
N THR A 13 -6.63 -2.99 2.93
CA THR A 13 -6.78 -2.34 1.64
C THR A 13 -6.35 -0.89 1.82
N VAL A 14 -5.38 -0.47 1.03
CA VAL A 14 -4.79 0.86 1.14
C VAL A 14 -5.11 1.66 -0.10
N THR A 15 -5.61 2.87 0.10
CA THR A 15 -5.80 3.82 -0.99
C THR A 15 -4.59 4.75 -1.02
N LEU A 16 -3.92 4.79 -2.16
CA LEU A 16 -2.75 5.62 -2.35
C LEU A 16 -3.04 6.69 -3.38
N ILE A 17 -2.35 7.82 -3.23
CA ILE A 17 -2.38 8.89 -4.21
C ILE A 17 -0.98 8.97 -4.81
N ASP A 18 -0.88 8.86 -6.14
CA ASP A 18 0.42 8.91 -6.80
C ASP A 18 0.82 10.35 -7.10
N GLU A 19 1.94 10.51 -7.79
CA GLU A 19 2.50 11.83 -8.09
C GLU A 19 1.60 12.64 -9.03
N ASP A 20 0.71 11.97 -9.74
CA ASP A 20 -0.23 12.61 -10.67
C ASP A 20 -1.59 12.85 -10.04
N ASP A 21 -1.68 12.74 -8.71
CA ASP A 21 -2.94 12.88 -7.96
C ASP A 21 -3.97 11.83 -8.32
N LYS A 22 -3.54 10.71 -8.82
CA LYS A 22 -4.44 9.59 -9.12
C LYS A 22 -4.55 8.68 -7.91
N LYS A 23 -5.76 8.26 -7.62
CA LYS A 23 -6.02 7.34 -6.52
C LYS A 23 -5.95 5.91 -7.02
N VAL A 24 -5.19 5.08 -6.31
CA VAL A 24 -5.12 3.65 -6.60
C VAL A 24 -5.35 2.89 -5.31
N LYS A 25 -6.01 1.75 -5.41
CA LYS A 25 -6.27 0.89 -4.25
C LYS A 25 -5.49 -0.40 -4.39
N TYR A 26 -4.83 -0.77 -3.31
CA TYR A 26 -4.11 -2.04 -3.26
C TYR A 26 -4.47 -2.76 -1.98
N GLN A 27 -4.64 -4.07 -2.08
CA GLN A 27 -4.85 -4.93 -0.93
C GLN A 27 -3.59 -5.78 -0.73
N LEU A 28 -3.11 -5.84 0.50
CA LEU A 28 -1.94 -6.64 0.82
C LEU A 28 -2.36 -8.08 1.06
N VAL A 29 -1.85 -8.97 0.25
CA VAL A 29 -2.20 -10.39 0.30
C VAL A 29 -0.94 -11.24 0.27
N GLY A 30 -1.08 -12.56 0.42
CA GLY A 30 0.03 -13.47 0.28
C GLY A 30 0.48 -13.59 -1.16
N GLN A 31 1.67 -14.15 -1.37
CA GLN A 31 2.26 -14.24 -2.70
C GLN A 31 1.39 -15.02 -3.69
N THR A 32 0.73 -16.07 -3.21
CA THR A 32 -0.10 -16.88 -4.08
C THR A 32 -1.38 -16.19 -4.50
N GLU A 33 -1.80 -15.17 -3.76
CA GLU A 33 -3.02 -14.44 -4.03
C GLU A 33 -2.78 -13.13 -4.75
N ALA A 34 -1.53 -12.75 -4.90
CA ALA A 34 -1.19 -11.44 -5.46
C ALA A 34 -1.55 -11.37 -6.93
N ASP A 35 -2.20 -10.30 -7.33
CA ASP A 35 -2.52 -10.02 -8.73
C ASP A 35 -2.68 -8.52 -8.87
N ALA A 36 -1.65 -7.89 -9.40
CA ALA A 36 -1.63 -6.43 -9.54
C ALA A 36 -2.73 -5.92 -10.46
N ARG A 37 -3.24 -6.77 -11.36
CA ARG A 37 -4.29 -6.35 -12.27
C ARG A 37 -5.61 -6.07 -11.56
N VAL A 38 -5.80 -6.68 -10.40
CA VAL A 38 -7.02 -6.45 -9.60
C VAL A 38 -6.70 -5.73 -8.30
N GLY A 39 -5.50 -5.15 -8.19
CA GLY A 39 -5.14 -4.37 -7.02
C GLY A 39 -4.70 -5.19 -5.83
N ARG A 40 -4.31 -6.44 -6.03
CA ARG A 40 -3.79 -7.28 -4.96
C ARG A 40 -2.28 -7.39 -5.09
N ILE A 41 -1.56 -6.91 -4.09
CA ILE A 41 -0.11 -6.97 -4.12
C ILE A 41 0.39 -7.84 -2.97
N SER A 42 1.50 -8.51 -3.23
CA SER A 42 2.12 -9.33 -2.20
C SER A 42 2.71 -8.44 -1.12
N TYR A 43 2.52 -8.83 0.15
CA TYR A 43 3.15 -8.13 1.25
C TYR A 43 4.67 -8.17 1.12
N ASN A 44 5.19 -9.10 0.33
CA ASN A 44 6.63 -9.28 0.12
C ASN A 44 7.14 -8.54 -1.11
N SER A 45 6.26 -7.87 -1.86
CA SER A 45 6.67 -7.08 -3.01
C SER A 45 7.29 -5.76 -2.55
N PRO A 46 8.06 -5.07 -3.42
CA PRO A 46 8.62 -3.78 -3.03
C PRO A 46 7.58 -2.79 -2.54
N LEU A 47 6.44 -2.69 -3.22
CA LEU A 47 5.37 -1.79 -2.81
C LEU A 47 4.74 -2.25 -1.50
N GLY A 48 4.48 -3.55 -1.37
CA GLY A 48 3.89 -4.08 -0.15
C GLY A 48 4.78 -3.84 1.06
N ARG A 49 6.07 -4.07 0.92
CA ARG A 49 7.03 -3.83 2.00
C ARG A 49 7.08 -2.36 2.40
N ALA A 50 7.01 -1.48 1.41
CA ALA A 50 7.05 -0.06 1.69
C ALA A 50 5.79 0.41 2.41
N LEU A 51 4.66 -0.25 2.17
CA LEU A 51 3.39 0.14 2.76
C LEU A 51 3.21 -0.38 4.18
N ILE A 52 3.68 -1.58 4.47
CA ILE A 52 3.48 -2.19 5.79
C ILE A 52 4.06 -1.31 6.88
N GLY A 53 3.26 -1.03 7.89
CA GLY A 53 3.65 -0.19 9.00
C GLY A 53 3.45 1.29 8.77
N ARG A 54 3.02 1.68 7.58
CA ARG A 54 2.73 3.10 7.30
C ARG A 54 1.37 3.48 7.83
N GLU A 55 1.21 4.75 8.09
CA GLU A 55 -0.04 5.28 8.61
C GLU A 55 -0.68 6.20 7.58
N LYS A 56 -1.95 6.48 7.77
CA LYS A 56 -2.67 7.43 6.94
C LYS A 56 -1.93 8.78 6.98
N GLY A 57 -1.69 9.33 5.80
CA GLY A 57 -0.97 10.59 5.66
C GLY A 57 0.52 10.44 5.43
N ASP A 58 1.05 9.23 5.59
CA ASP A 58 2.48 9.00 5.36
C ASP A 58 2.79 8.99 3.86
N GLU A 59 3.99 9.42 3.54
CA GLU A 59 4.51 9.29 2.18
C GLU A 59 5.34 8.04 2.08
N VAL A 60 5.23 7.37 0.95
CA VAL A 60 5.89 6.10 0.71
C VAL A 60 6.72 6.20 -0.55
N GLU A 61 7.98 5.81 -0.45
CA GLU A 61 8.86 5.75 -1.60
C GLU A 61 9.04 4.30 -2.00
N VAL A 62 8.85 4.01 -3.29
CA VAL A 62 8.96 2.66 -3.82
C VAL A 62 9.95 2.65 -4.97
N THR A 63 10.92 1.75 -4.90
CA THR A 63 11.88 1.54 -5.98
C THR A 63 11.30 0.52 -6.95
N THR A 64 11.17 0.91 -8.20
CA THR A 64 10.66 0.03 -9.25
C THR A 64 11.69 -0.05 -10.37
N PRO A 65 11.56 -1.04 -11.28
CA PRO A 65 12.45 -1.13 -12.44
C PRO A 65 12.40 0.11 -13.33
N SER A 66 11.29 0.85 -13.29
CA SER A 66 11.14 2.08 -14.08
C SER A 66 11.70 3.30 -13.36
N GLY A 67 12.15 3.17 -12.12
CA GLY A 67 12.62 4.26 -11.32
C GLY A 67 11.89 4.33 -10.00
N GLU A 68 12.10 5.41 -9.27
CA GLU A 68 11.48 5.58 -7.97
C GLU A 68 10.11 6.23 -8.11
N LYS A 69 9.17 5.75 -7.31
CA LYS A 69 7.82 6.29 -7.30
C LYS A 69 7.44 6.68 -5.88
N TYR A 70 6.63 7.71 -5.77
CA TYR A 70 6.19 8.23 -4.49
C TYR A 70 4.69 8.17 -4.41
N TYR A 71 4.21 7.73 -3.25
CA TYR A 71 2.77 7.61 -3.00
C TYR A 71 2.47 8.20 -1.64
N GLU A 72 1.25 8.69 -1.48
CA GLU A 72 0.75 9.13 -0.19
C GLU A 72 -0.35 8.18 0.25
N VAL A 73 -0.32 7.76 1.50
CA VAL A 73 -1.35 6.89 2.05
C VAL A 73 -2.57 7.74 2.38
N ALA A 74 -3.60 7.64 1.55
CA ALA A 74 -4.79 8.45 1.71
C ALA A 74 -5.79 7.79 2.64
N LYS A 75 -5.90 6.45 2.61
CA LYS A 75 -6.90 5.74 3.38
C LYS A 75 -6.47 4.31 3.61
N ILE A 76 -6.85 3.76 4.75
CA ILE A 76 -6.57 2.38 5.09
C ILE A 76 -7.89 1.75 5.53
N LYS A 77 -8.22 0.61 4.95
CA LYS A 77 -9.40 -0.15 5.36
C LYS A 77 -8.98 -1.54 5.78
N PHE A 78 -9.57 -2.01 6.84
CA PHE A 78 -9.32 -3.36 7.35
C PHE A 78 -10.54 -4.22 7.02
N VAL A 79 -10.46 -4.95 5.96
CA VAL A 79 -11.56 -5.80 5.51
C VAL A 79 -11.14 -7.25 5.41
#